data_d75ece5b9ebe838557a03c659e7c431a
#
_entry.id   d75ece5b9ebe838557a03c659e7c431a
#
_cell.length_a   1.000
_cell.length_b   1.000
_cell.length_c   1.000
_cell.angle_alpha   90.00
_cell.angle_beta   90.00
_cell.angle_gamma   90.00
#
_symmetry.space_group_name_H-M   'P 1'
#
loop_
_entity.id
_entity.type
_entity.pdbx_description
1 polymer ?
#
loop_
_entity_poly.entity_id
_entity_poly.type
_entity_poly.pdbx_seq_one_letter_code
_entity_poly.pdbx_strand_id
1 'polypeptide(L)'
;EIGIEFINEEAKGILKAAGCTVAADSDNVRMDRDFVMEHVAKAPSRFDITPRNPERKVTIGDNRMLFVNVSSPPNCSDLDRGRRVGDQGSYRDFIKLTQYFNCIHLAGGYPVEPVDIHASVRHLDCLYDKLTLTDKVVHAYSLGKERIEDVMEMVRIAGGLTHDEFDASPRMFTNINSSSPLKHDLPMLDGAMRLARRGQVVSVTPFTLSGAMAPVTLPGAVMQQTAEGLAAIVLLQVVNAGAPVIYGSFTSNVDMKSGSPAFGTPEYMRATQMSGQMARFYNLPLRSSNACAANYPDSQSAWESAFSLWACVSSRTNVVYHSAGWLEGGLCASYEKFVMDCETLQQMIHYMQPVTTSAGDLAFEAIRDVGPTGHFFGTEHTLERYETAFYAPFLSDWSNFENWEDRGSIQTPQRANKIWKQILAEFEPPPIDPSIREELQAFVAKRKEEGGAPTDF
;
A
#
# COMPACT_ATOMS: atom_id res chain seq x y z
N GLU A 1 -4.35 -31.07 -0.82
CA GLU A 1 -5.44 -32.07 -0.91
C GLU A 1 -6.55 -31.59 -1.85
N ILE A 2 -7.08 -30.36 -1.67
CA ILE A 2 -8.17 -29.79 -2.49
C ILE A 2 -7.65 -29.31 -3.83
N GLY A 3 -6.52 -28.62 -3.86
CA GLY A 3 -5.96 -27.90 -4.99
C GLY A 3 -6.47 -26.46 -5.10
N ILE A 4 -5.89 -25.73 -6.04
CA ILE A 4 -6.26 -24.34 -6.38
C ILE A 4 -6.40 -24.23 -7.89
N GLU A 5 -7.41 -23.51 -8.36
CA GLU A 5 -7.59 -23.25 -9.79
C GLU A 5 -6.66 -22.14 -10.27
N PHE A 6 -5.93 -22.43 -11.35
CA PHE A 6 -5.11 -21.46 -12.09
C PHE A 6 -5.71 -21.29 -13.49
N ILE A 7 -6.52 -20.23 -13.67
CA ILE A 7 -7.14 -19.92 -14.96
C ILE A 7 -6.09 -19.23 -15.86
N ASN A 8 -5.03 -19.98 -16.19
CA ASN A 8 -3.93 -19.53 -17.06
C ASN A 8 -3.16 -20.75 -17.56
N GLU A 9 -3.20 -21.00 -18.89
CA GLU A 9 -2.56 -22.17 -19.49
C GLU A 9 -1.03 -22.18 -19.31
N GLU A 10 -0.39 -21.01 -19.39
CA GLU A 10 1.05 -20.88 -19.17
C GLU A 10 1.43 -21.26 -17.73
N ALA A 11 0.68 -20.74 -16.74
CA ALA A 11 0.91 -21.07 -15.33
C ALA A 11 0.74 -22.56 -15.04
N LYS A 12 -0.32 -23.20 -15.60
CA LYS A 12 -0.54 -24.64 -15.47
C LYS A 12 0.59 -25.44 -16.11
N GLY A 13 1.03 -25.02 -17.30
CA GLY A 13 2.16 -25.65 -18.00
C GLY A 13 3.46 -25.59 -17.19
N ILE A 14 3.77 -24.44 -16.62
CA ILE A 14 4.95 -24.21 -15.76
C ILE A 14 4.87 -25.11 -14.51
N LEU A 15 3.74 -25.11 -13.80
CA LEU A 15 3.57 -25.90 -12.58
C LEU A 15 3.60 -27.40 -12.87
N LYS A 16 3.00 -27.85 -13.98
CA LYS A 16 3.06 -29.24 -14.42
C LYS A 16 4.50 -29.67 -14.72
N ALA A 17 5.25 -28.86 -15.45
CA ALA A 17 6.66 -29.13 -15.76
C ALA A 17 7.54 -29.19 -14.50
N ALA A 18 7.18 -28.44 -13.47
CA ALA A 18 7.86 -28.46 -12.17
C ALA A 18 7.44 -29.66 -11.26
N GLY A 19 6.51 -30.50 -11.69
CA GLY A 19 6.11 -31.70 -10.95
C GLY A 19 4.79 -31.61 -10.18
N CYS A 20 4.04 -30.52 -10.32
CA CYS A 20 2.72 -30.41 -9.72
C CYS A 20 1.69 -31.27 -10.45
N THR A 21 0.69 -31.74 -9.73
CA THR A 21 -0.43 -32.47 -10.34
C THR A 21 -1.44 -31.49 -10.90
N VAL A 22 -1.59 -31.48 -12.23
CA VAL A 22 -2.58 -30.67 -12.95
C VAL A 22 -3.69 -31.59 -13.45
N ALA A 23 -4.93 -31.32 -13.10
CA ALA A 23 -6.07 -32.13 -13.54
C ALA A 23 -6.27 -31.99 -15.05
N ALA A 24 -6.70 -33.09 -15.70
CA ALA A 24 -6.80 -33.15 -17.16
C ALA A 24 -7.91 -32.26 -17.75
N ASP A 25 -9.02 -32.15 -17.00
CA ASP A 25 -10.26 -31.50 -17.47
C ASP A 25 -10.66 -30.31 -16.61
N SER A 26 -9.72 -29.71 -15.86
CA SER A 26 -9.99 -28.55 -15.04
C SER A 26 -8.74 -27.70 -14.83
N ASP A 27 -8.92 -26.50 -14.29
CA ASP A 27 -7.81 -25.59 -13.95
C ASP A 27 -7.15 -25.91 -12.60
N ASN A 28 -7.55 -27.04 -11.97
CA ASN A 28 -7.12 -27.41 -10.64
C ASN A 28 -5.67 -27.92 -10.62
N VAL A 29 -4.86 -27.32 -9.80
CA VAL A 29 -3.47 -27.68 -9.55
C VAL A 29 -3.28 -28.06 -8.08
N ARG A 30 -2.65 -29.21 -7.85
CA ARG A 30 -2.26 -29.69 -6.52
C ARG A 30 -0.75 -29.68 -6.39
N MET A 31 -0.29 -29.22 -5.24
CA MET A 31 1.13 -29.12 -4.89
C MET A 31 1.38 -29.90 -3.60
N ASP A 32 2.44 -30.71 -3.60
CA ASP A 32 2.85 -31.40 -2.38
C ASP A 32 3.40 -30.40 -1.36
N ARG A 33 3.27 -30.75 -0.08
CA ARG A 33 3.72 -29.88 1.02
C ARG A 33 5.20 -29.52 0.92
N ASP A 34 6.04 -30.51 0.65
CA ASP A 34 7.50 -30.30 0.58
C ASP A 34 7.85 -29.42 -0.62
N PHE A 35 7.17 -29.58 -1.76
CA PHE A 35 7.31 -28.72 -2.92
C PHE A 35 6.94 -27.26 -2.58
N VAL A 36 5.83 -27.03 -1.88
CA VAL A 36 5.44 -25.68 -1.43
C VAL A 36 6.51 -25.07 -0.53
N MET A 37 6.96 -25.82 0.49
CA MET A 37 7.93 -25.33 1.46
C MET A 37 9.28 -25.03 0.82
N GLU A 38 9.75 -25.89 -0.09
CA GLU A 38 11.00 -25.68 -0.86
C GLU A 38 10.94 -24.38 -1.67
N HIS A 39 9.85 -24.17 -2.42
CA HIS A 39 9.75 -23.01 -3.30
C HIS A 39 9.51 -21.71 -2.53
N VAL A 40 8.68 -21.70 -1.51
CA VAL A 40 8.48 -20.53 -0.65
C VAL A 40 9.80 -20.10 0.00
N ALA A 41 10.64 -21.04 0.40
CA ALA A 41 11.96 -20.74 1.01
C ALA A 41 12.96 -20.07 0.04
N LYS A 42 12.72 -20.10 -1.28
CA LYS A 42 13.55 -19.39 -2.27
C LYS A 42 13.29 -17.88 -2.29
N ALA A 43 12.13 -17.44 -1.80
CA ALA A 43 11.77 -16.03 -1.79
C ALA A 43 12.62 -15.24 -0.77
N PRO A 44 13.16 -14.06 -1.15
CA PRO A 44 13.94 -13.26 -0.23
C PRO A 44 13.06 -12.64 0.87
N SER A 45 13.51 -12.74 2.11
CA SER A 45 12.84 -12.09 3.26
C SER A 45 13.09 -10.59 3.33
N ARG A 46 14.07 -10.08 2.57
CA ARG A 46 14.46 -8.68 2.50
C ARG A 46 14.97 -8.34 1.12
N PHE A 47 14.52 -7.19 0.59
CA PHE A 47 14.98 -6.63 -0.67
C PHE A 47 14.76 -5.12 -0.73
N ASP A 48 15.45 -4.47 -1.66
CA ASP A 48 15.33 -3.05 -1.91
C ASP A 48 14.49 -2.80 -3.18
N ILE A 49 13.77 -1.68 -3.23
CA ILE A 49 13.15 -1.14 -4.44
C ILE A 49 13.71 0.25 -4.66
N THR A 50 14.29 0.49 -5.83
CA THR A 50 14.90 1.78 -6.18
C THR A 50 14.06 2.45 -7.27
N PRO A 51 13.33 3.55 -6.95
CA PRO A 51 12.56 4.30 -7.95
C PRO A 51 13.46 5.14 -8.87
N ARG A 52 12.85 5.96 -9.75
CA ARG A 52 13.58 6.88 -10.63
C ARG A 52 14.50 7.87 -9.87
N ASN A 53 14.12 8.25 -8.66
CA ASN A 53 15.00 8.99 -7.74
C ASN A 53 15.64 8.00 -6.75
N PRO A 54 16.95 7.69 -6.87
CA PRO A 54 17.61 6.73 -6.00
C PRO A 54 17.59 7.10 -4.50
N GLU A 55 17.46 8.37 -4.16
CA GLU A 55 17.36 8.85 -2.77
C GLU A 55 16.07 8.38 -2.08
N ARG A 56 15.05 8.05 -2.86
CA ARG A 56 13.77 7.48 -2.40
C ARG A 56 13.77 5.96 -2.34
N LYS A 57 14.94 5.32 -2.40
CA LYS A 57 15.07 3.88 -2.25
C LYS A 57 14.44 3.41 -0.94
N VAL A 58 13.67 2.34 -0.99
CA VAL A 58 13.05 1.71 0.17
C VAL A 58 13.52 0.27 0.34
N THR A 59 13.58 -0.18 1.59
CA THR A 59 13.86 -1.59 1.94
C THR A 59 12.59 -2.22 2.50
N ILE A 60 12.18 -3.35 1.94
CA ILE A 60 11.09 -4.20 2.44
C ILE A 60 11.70 -5.39 3.16
N GLY A 61 11.20 -5.71 4.34
CA GLY A 61 11.68 -6.79 5.19
C GLY A 61 12.14 -6.30 6.57
N ASP A 62 12.68 -7.20 7.35
CA ASP A 62 13.05 -6.98 8.75
C ASP A 62 11.87 -6.41 9.59
N ASN A 63 12.14 -5.47 10.46
CA ASN A 63 11.12 -4.75 11.24
C ASN A 63 10.78 -3.38 10.62
N ARG A 64 11.04 -3.17 9.33
CA ARG A 64 10.73 -1.92 8.63
C ARG A 64 9.27 -1.90 8.22
N MET A 65 8.63 -0.75 8.41
CA MET A 65 7.24 -0.51 8.02
C MET A 65 7.18 0.64 7.01
N LEU A 66 6.54 0.40 5.89
CA LEU A 66 6.35 1.36 4.80
C LEU A 66 4.86 1.59 4.57
N PHE A 67 4.48 2.83 4.31
CA PHE A 67 3.10 3.24 4.09
C PHE A 67 2.83 3.57 2.62
N VAL A 68 1.68 3.10 2.12
CA VAL A 68 1.21 3.27 0.75
C VAL A 68 -0.13 4.01 0.78
N ASN A 69 -0.35 4.99 -0.06
CA ASN A 69 -1.62 5.72 -0.15
C ASN A 69 -2.82 4.82 -0.48
N VAL A 70 -4.03 5.37 -0.40
CA VAL A 70 -5.27 4.72 -0.85
C VAL A 70 -5.16 4.26 -2.31
N SER A 71 -5.81 3.14 -2.65
CA SER A 71 -5.82 2.59 -4.02
C SER A 71 -7.16 1.97 -4.36
N SER A 72 -7.56 2.09 -5.61
CA SER A 72 -8.68 1.41 -6.27
C SER A 72 -10.11 1.94 -6.01
N PRO A 73 -10.40 2.97 -5.20
CA PRO A 73 -11.78 3.42 -5.09
C PRO A 73 -12.28 4.06 -6.39
N PRO A 74 -13.52 3.75 -6.80
CA PRO A 74 -14.12 4.37 -8.00
C PRO A 74 -14.58 5.82 -7.77
N ASN A 75 -14.66 6.25 -6.52
CA ASN A 75 -15.16 7.58 -6.14
C ASN A 75 -14.16 8.32 -5.26
N CYS A 76 -14.33 9.65 -5.22
CA CYS A 76 -13.66 10.50 -4.25
C CYS A 76 -14.67 11.42 -3.53
N SER A 77 -14.23 11.98 -2.42
CA SER A 77 -15.04 12.94 -1.66
C SER A 77 -14.21 14.04 -1.02
N ASP A 78 -14.79 15.22 -0.93
CA ASP A 78 -14.32 16.34 -0.13
C ASP A 78 -15.51 17.10 0.49
N LEU A 79 -15.23 18.00 1.45
CA LEU A 79 -16.29 18.76 2.15
C LEU A 79 -17.05 19.73 1.23
N ASP A 80 -16.44 20.21 0.15
CA ASP A 80 -17.02 21.25 -0.69
C ASP A 80 -17.95 20.67 -1.75
N ARG A 81 -17.57 19.54 -2.37
CA ARG A 81 -18.24 18.94 -3.53
C ARG A 81 -18.93 17.62 -3.20
N GLY A 82 -18.72 17.10 -1.98
CA GLY A 82 -19.24 15.81 -1.58
C GLY A 82 -18.65 14.63 -2.34
N ARG A 83 -19.36 13.50 -2.32
CA ARG A 83 -18.98 12.26 -2.99
C ARG A 83 -19.28 12.35 -4.50
N ARG A 84 -18.31 11.96 -5.31
CA ARG A 84 -18.39 11.97 -6.77
C ARG A 84 -17.53 10.88 -7.39
N VAL A 85 -17.79 10.56 -8.63
CA VAL A 85 -16.97 9.63 -9.42
C VAL A 85 -15.57 10.22 -9.63
N GLY A 86 -14.56 9.37 -9.63
CA GLY A 86 -13.19 9.77 -9.87
C GLY A 86 -12.93 10.21 -11.30
N ASP A 87 -12.02 11.16 -11.45
CA ASP A 87 -11.55 11.69 -12.74
C ASP A 87 -10.02 11.87 -12.72
N GLN A 88 -9.43 12.20 -13.86
CA GLN A 88 -7.99 12.42 -13.96
C GLN A 88 -7.52 13.58 -13.06
N GLY A 89 -8.34 14.60 -12.87
CA GLY A 89 -8.04 15.73 -11.98
C GLY A 89 -7.86 15.27 -10.53
N SER A 90 -8.85 14.57 -10.00
CA SER A 90 -8.78 14.00 -8.64
C SER A 90 -7.68 12.95 -8.50
N TYR A 91 -7.43 12.13 -9.54
CA TYR A 91 -6.29 11.22 -9.56
C TYR A 91 -4.95 11.95 -9.35
N ARG A 92 -4.71 13.02 -10.12
CA ARG A 92 -3.51 13.86 -10.02
C ARG A 92 -3.37 14.52 -8.66
N ASP A 93 -4.47 15.01 -8.10
CA ASP A 93 -4.48 15.65 -6.79
C ASP A 93 -4.02 14.68 -5.70
N PHE A 94 -4.53 13.44 -5.67
CA PHE A 94 -4.07 12.44 -4.71
C PHE A 94 -2.62 12.01 -4.92
N ILE A 95 -2.09 12.00 -6.15
CA ILE A 95 -0.65 11.76 -6.39
C ILE A 95 0.19 12.92 -5.83
N LYS A 96 -0.25 14.17 -6.00
CA LYS A 96 0.43 15.33 -5.41
C LYS A 96 0.45 15.26 -3.88
N LEU A 97 -0.67 14.92 -3.24
CA LEU A 97 -0.74 14.69 -1.80
C LEU A 97 0.19 13.54 -1.38
N THR A 98 0.22 12.44 -2.15
CA THR A 98 1.15 11.33 -1.92
C THR A 98 2.60 11.79 -1.98
N GLN A 99 2.97 12.66 -2.92
CA GLN A 99 4.32 13.21 -3.01
C GLN A 99 4.67 14.11 -1.84
N TYR A 100 3.75 14.98 -1.44
CA TYR A 100 3.95 15.96 -0.38
C TYR A 100 4.23 15.30 0.98
N PHE A 101 3.40 14.33 1.38
CA PHE A 101 3.53 13.70 2.69
C PHE A 101 4.65 12.65 2.74
N ASN A 102 5.75 12.97 3.43
CA ASN A 102 6.90 12.06 3.58
C ASN A 102 6.58 10.78 4.38
N CYS A 103 5.51 10.78 5.18
CA CYS A 103 5.03 9.56 5.83
C CYS A 103 4.46 8.52 4.85
N ILE A 104 4.13 8.90 3.62
CA ILE A 104 3.78 7.96 2.55
C ILE A 104 5.05 7.64 1.77
N HIS A 105 5.48 6.38 1.77
CA HIS A 105 6.75 5.93 1.21
C HIS A 105 6.63 5.44 -0.24
N LEU A 106 5.49 4.84 -0.61
CA LEU A 106 5.25 4.28 -1.92
C LEU A 106 3.95 4.86 -2.51
N ALA A 107 3.97 5.13 -3.82
CA ALA A 107 2.79 5.54 -4.56
C ALA A 107 2.02 4.29 -5.02
N GLY A 108 0.91 4.01 -4.38
CA GLY A 108 0.01 2.88 -4.62
C GLY A 108 -0.61 2.88 -6.01
N GLY A 109 -1.61 2.02 -6.22
CA GLY A 109 -2.37 1.91 -7.48
C GLY A 109 -3.02 3.22 -7.92
N TYR A 110 -4.23 3.20 -8.41
CA TYR A 110 -4.97 4.44 -8.65
C TYR A 110 -5.55 4.93 -7.32
N PRO A 111 -5.13 6.08 -6.79
CA PRO A 111 -5.72 6.62 -5.54
C PRO A 111 -7.22 6.82 -5.66
N VAL A 112 -7.67 7.13 -6.85
CA VAL A 112 -9.06 7.08 -7.31
C VAL A 112 -9.06 6.68 -8.78
N GLU A 113 -10.04 5.92 -9.22
CA GLU A 113 -10.16 5.46 -10.61
C GLU A 113 -10.54 6.63 -11.53
N PRO A 114 -9.72 7.04 -12.51
CA PRO A 114 -10.07 8.09 -13.46
C PRO A 114 -10.95 7.53 -14.58
N VAL A 115 -12.27 7.50 -14.38
CA VAL A 115 -13.22 6.87 -15.31
C VAL A 115 -13.46 7.67 -16.57
N ASP A 116 -13.02 8.92 -16.61
CA ASP A 116 -13.02 9.81 -17.77
C ASP A 116 -11.96 9.45 -18.82
N ILE A 117 -11.01 8.56 -18.47
CA ILE A 117 -10.02 8.02 -19.40
C ILE A 117 -10.44 6.61 -19.83
N HIS A 118 -10.43 6.35 -21.16
CA HIS A 118 -10.80 5.03 -21.68
C HIS A 118 -9.88 3.92 -21.14
N ALA A 119 -10.45 2.78 -20.80
CA ALA A 119 -9.76 1.68 -20.13
C ALA A 119 -8.54 1.15 -20.90
N SER A 120 -8.56 1.18 -22.24
CA SER A 120 -7.43 0.71 -23.08
C SER A 120 -6.15 1.54 -22.92
N VAL A 121 -6.26 2.83 -22.60
CA VAL A 121 -5.12 3.77 -22.50
C VAL A 121 -4.94 4.34 -21.11
N ARG A 122 -5.85 4.07 -20.19
CA ARG A 122 -5.84 4.60 -18.81
C ARG A 122 -4.53 4.34 -18.08
N HIS A 123 -3.97 3.13 -18.22
CA HIS A 123 -2.70 2.77 -17.58
C HIS A 123 -1.54 3.65 -18.05
N LEU A 124 -1.53 4.08 -19.32
CA LEU A 124 -0.51 4.96 -19.89
C LEU A 124 -0.57 6.35 -19.26
N ASP A 125 -1.76 6.98 -19.27
CA ASP A 125 -1.95 8.31 -18.71
C ASP A 125 -1.70 8.34 -17.20
N CYS A 126 -2.27 7.38 -16.49
CA CYS A 126 -2.11 7.28 -15.03
C CYS A 126 -0.66 7.07 -14.63
N LEU A 127 0.07 6.22 -15.33
CA LEU A 127 1.47 5.99 -15.01
C LEU A 127 2.34 7.19 -15.41
N TYR A 128 2.07 7.85 -16.54
CA TYR A 128 2.74 9.07 -16.91
C TYR A 128 2.56 10.16 -15.84
N ASP A 129 1.33 10.41 -15.42
CA ASP A 129 1.02 11.36 -14.35
C ASP A 129 1.76 10.97 -13.05
N LYS A 130 1.75 9.69 -12.69
CA LYS A 130 2.44 9.20 -11.49
C LYS A 130 3.95 9.41 -11.58
N LEU A 131 4.60 9.04 -12.68
CA LEU A 131 6.05 9.17 -12.87
C LEU A 131 6.52 10.62 -12.94
N THR A 132 5.64 11.56 -13.31
CA THR A 132 5.98 13.00 -13.39
C THR A 132 5.61 13.79 -12.14
N LEU A 133 4.60 13.36 -11.37
CA LEU A 133 4.12 14.05 -10.18
C LEU A 133 4.70 13.49 -8.88
N THR A 134 5.32 12.30 -8.89
CA THR A 134 6.03 11.75 -7.74
C THR A 134 7.35 11.11 -8.14
N ASP A 135 8.32 11.11 -7.23
CA ASP A 135 9.60 10.43 -7.37
C ASP A 135 9.72 9.20 -6.45
N LYS A 136 8.62 8.81 -5.81
CA LYS A 136 8.52 7.62 -4.95
C LYS A 136 8.43 6.34 -5.77
N VAL A 137 8.62 5.19 -5.12
CA VAL A 137 8.37 3.86 -5.73
C VAL A 137 6.93 3.79 -6.21
N VAL A 138 6.74 3.35 -7.45
CA VAL A 138 5.41 3.28 -8.08
C VAL A 138 4.86 1.86 -8.12
N HIS A 139 3.56 1.76 -7.93
CA HIS A 139 2.76 0.56 -8.17
C HIS A 139 2.06 0.66 -9.51
N ALA A 140 1.95 -0.48 -10.19
CA ALA A 140 1.06 -0.63 -11.33
C ALA A 140 0.24 -1.92 -11.24
N TYR A 141 -0.95 -1.92 -11.83
CA TYR A 141 -1.84 -3.08 -11.81
C TYR A 141 -1.37 -4.16 -12.79
N SER A 142 -1.34 -5.40 -12.32
CA SER A 142 -1.12 -6.60 -13.12
C SER A 142 -2.44 -7.02 -13.77
N LEU A 143 -2.78 -6.41 -14.89
CA LEU A 143 -4.02 -6.65 -15.63
C LEU A 143 -3.71 -6.99 -17.10
N GLY A 144 -3.18 -8.20 -17.32
CA GLY A 144 -2.82 -8.70 -18.64
C GLY A 144 -1.43 -8.29 -19.10
N LYS A 145 -1.02 -8.90 -20.22
CA LYS A 145 0.33 -8.83 -20.78
C LYS A 145 0.71 -7.42 -21.23
N GLU A 146 -0.11 -6.83 -22.06
CA GLU A 146 0.21 -5.58 -22.75
C GLU A 146 0.37 -4.43 -21.75
N ARG A 147 -0.54 -4.34 -20.76
CA ARG A 147 -0.46 -3.29 -19.75
C ARG A 147 0.79 -3.36 -18.91
N ILE A 148 1.19 -4.57 -18.51
CA ILE A 148 2.36 -4.70 -17.64
C ILE A 148 3.66 -4.48 -18.40
N GLU A 149 3.74 -4.86 -19.69
CA GLU A 149 4.89 -4.56 -20.53
C GLU A 149 5.03 -3.05 -20.77
N ASP A 150 3.93 -2.35 -21.08
CA ASP A 150 3.91 -0.89 -21.19
C ASP A 150 4.40 -0.22 -19.91
N VAL A 151 3.92 -0.70 -18.77
CA VAL A 151 4.29 -0.18 -17.45
C VAL A 151 5.77 -0.37 -17.15
N MET A 152 6.31 -1.57 -17.37
CA MET A 152 7.72 -1.85 -17.15
C MET A 152 8.60 -0.97 -18.04
N GLU A 153 8.21 -0.78 -19.30
CA GLU A 153 8.95 0.08 -20.22
C GLU A 153 8.90 1.56 -19.78
N MET A 154 7.75 2.07 -19.36
CA MET A 154 7.63 3.43 -18.85
C MET A 154 8.48 3.67 -17.59
N VAL A 155 8.52 2.69 -16.67
CA VAL A 155 9.36 2.76 -15.46
C VAL A 155 10.85 2.72 -15.83
N ARG A 156 11.24 1.90 -16.82
CA ARG A 156 12.60 1.84 -17.35
C ARG A 156 13.02 3.19 -17.93
N ILE A 157 12.21 3.76 -18.81
CA ILE A 157 12.45 5.08 -19.41
C ILE A 157 12.57 6.15 -18.30
N ALA A 158 11.63 6.20 -17.36
CA ALA A 158 11.63 7.18 -16.27
C ALA A 158 12.89 7.11 -15.39
N GLY A 159 13.49 5.92 -15.28
CA GLY A 159 14.74 5.71 -14.56
C GLY A 159 16.00 6.00 -15.40
N GLY A 160 15.86 6.25 -16.71
CA GLY A 160 17.00 6.38 -17.63
C GLY A 160 17.82 5.10 -17.73
N LEU A 161 17.18 3.93 -17.61
CA LEU A 161 17.84 2.64 -17.49
C LEU A 161 17.88 1.87 -18.82
N THR A 162 18.93 1.08 -19.01
CA THR A 162 18.93 -0.01 -19.98
C THR A 162 18.02 -1.15 -19.52
N HIS A 163 17.68 -2.10 -20.39
CA HIS A 163 16.91 -3.29 -20.00
C HIS A 163 17.65 -4.13 -18.96
N ASP A 164 18.94 -4.32 -19.11
CA ASP A 164 19.76 -5.09 -18.16
C ASP A 164 19.79 -4.42 -16.77
N GLU A 165 19.90 -3.09 -16.70
CA GLU A 165 19.85 -2.33 -15.45
C GLU A 165 18.47 -2.36 -14.79
N PHE A 166 17.40 -2.40 -15.59
CA PHE A 166 16.04 -2.55 -15.06
C PHE A 166 15.86 -3.94 -14.45
N ASP A 167 16.35 -4.99 -15.10
CA ASP A 167 16.20 -6.37 -14.65
C ASP A 167 17.15 -6.74 -13.50
N ALA A 168 18.24 -5.99 -13.32
CA ALA A 168 19.24 -6.23 -12.26
C ALA A 168 18.72 -5.97 -10.83
N SER A 169 17.65 -5.18 -10.65
CA SER A 169 17.10 -4.88 -9.34
C SER A 169 15.66 -4.35 -9.40
N PRO A 170 14.86 -4.54 -8.33
CA PRO A 170 13.48 -4.06 -8.31
C PRO A 170 13.38 -2.53 -8.47
N ARG A 171 12.49 -2.09 -9.35
CA ARG A 171 12.19 -0.68 -9.65
C ARG A 171 10.77 -0.27 -9.35
N MET A 172 9.88 -1.25 -9.32
CA MET A 172 8.45 -1.09 -9.12
C MET A 172 7.86 -2.31 -8.40
N PHE A 173 6.60 -2.21 -8.07
CA PHE A 173 5.87 -3.32 -7.49
C PHE A 173 4.44 -3.40 -8.03
N THR A 174 3.85 -4.58 -7.92
CA THR A 174 2.42 -4.81 -8.16
C THR A 174 1.77 -5.50 -6.97
N ASN A 175 0.44 -5.49 -6.95
CA ASN A 175 -0.36 -6.31 -6.06
C ASN A 175 -1.34 -7.14 -6.88
N ILE A 176 -1.36 -8.44 -6.66
CA ILE A 176 -2.38 -9.33 -7.21
C ILE A 176 -3.26 -9.88 -6.09
N ASN A 177 -4.51 -10.14 -6.44
CA ASN A 177 -5.49 -10.79 -5.56
C ASN A 177 -5.83 -12.17 -6.12
N SER A 178 -6.26 -13.08 -5.25
CA SER A 178 -6.97 -14.29 -5.67
C SER A 178 -8.44 -13.97 -5.94
N SER A 179 -9.07 -14.75 -6.81
CA SER A 179 -10.53 -14.78 -6.98
C SER A 179 -11.09 -15.83 -5.99
N SER A 180 -11.08 -15.47 -4.70
CA SER A 180 -11.47 -16.39 -3.61
C SER A 180 -12.92 -16.89 -3.77
N PRO A 181 -13.21 -18.17 -3.49
CA PRO A 181 -12.29 -19.12 -2.87
C PRO A 181 -11.42 -19.90 -3.87
N LEU A 182 -10.13 -20.08 -3.51
CA LEU A 182 -9.18 -21.04 -4.09
C LEU A 182 -8.96 -20.91 -5.61
N LYS A 183 -8.88 -19.68 -6.14
CA LYS A 183 -8.73 -19.43 -7.58
C LYS A 183 -7.85 -18.24 -7.87
N HIS A 184 -7.03 -18.34 -8.92
CA HIS A 184 -6.27 -17.23 -9.52
C HIS A 184 -6.65 -17.05 -10.99
N ASP A 185 -6.89 -15.82 -11.41
CA ASP A 185 -7.34 -15.49 -12.77
C ASP A 185 -6.20 -15.19 -13.74
N LEU A 186 -6.54 -15.24 -15.03
CA LEU A 186 -5.62 -15.03 -16.14
C LEU A 186 -4.89 -13.69 -16.08
N PRO A 187 -5.57 -12.53 -16.01
CA PRO A 187 -4.88 -11.25 -16.20
C PRO A 187 -3.90 -10.93 -15.07
N MET A 188 -4.24 -11.30 -13.82
CA MET A 188 -3.33 -11.06 -12.68
C MET A 188 -2.11 -11.98 -12.71
N LEU A 189 -2.31 -13.28 -13.03
CA LEU A 189 -1.19 -14.23 -13.14
C LEU A 189 -0.25 -13.87 -14.29
N ASP A 190 -0.79 -13.50 -15.44
CA ASP A 190 0.01 -13.16 -16.62
C ASP A 190 0.97 -12.00 -16.35
N GLY A 191 0.48 -10.91 -15.79
CA GLY A 191 1.32 -9.78 -15.41
C GLY A 191 2.30 -10.11 -14.28
N ALA A 192 1.86 -10.86 -13.27
CA ALA A 192 2.72 -11.24 -12.14
C ALA A 192 3.90 -12.13 -12.58
N MET A 193 3.67 -13.10 -13.46
CA MET A 193 4.75 -13.94 -14.02
C MET A 193 5.76 -13.13 -14.82
N ARG A 194 5.31 -12.12 -15.59
CA ARG A 194 6.19 -11.23 -16.35
C ARG A 194 7.06 -10.37 -15.45
N LEU A 195 6.47 -9.79 -14.41
CA LEU A 195 7.22 -9.04 -13.39
C LEU A 195 8.24 -9.93 -12.68
N ALA A 196 7.85 -11.12 -12.27
CA ALA A 196 8.75 -12.06 -11.60
C ALA A 196 9.94 -12.44 -12.49
N ARG A 197 9.74 -12.67 -13.81
CA ARG A 197 10.83 -12.94 -14.77
C ARG A 197 11.85 -11.83 -14.83
N ARG A 198 11.42 -10.59 -14.65
CA ARG A 198 12.27 -9.40 -14.67
C ARG A 198 12.68 -8.92 -13.26
N GLY A 199 12.57 -9.79 -12.26
CA GLY A 199 13.00 -9.48 -10.89
C GLY A 199 12.23 -8.37 -10.19
N GLN A 200 11.03 -7.99 -10.68
CA GLN A 200 10.21 -6.96 -10.08
C GLN A 200 9.31 -7.54 -8.97
N VAL A 201 8.89 -6.69 -8.04
CA VAL A 201 8.20 -7.12 -6.82
C VAL A 201 6.73 -7.44 -7.07
N VAL A 202 6.27 -8.60 -6.60
CA VAL A 202 4.87 -8.99 -6.61
C VAL A 202 4.36 -9.21 -5.19
N SER A 203 3.38 -8.41 -4.77
CA SER A 203 2.60 -8.65 -3.55
C SER A 203 1.41 -9.54 -3.89
N VAL A 204 1.31 -10.69 -3.23
CA VAL A 204 0.19 -11.62 -3.42
C VAL A 204 -0.75 -11.47 -2.24
N THR A 205 -1.92 -10.88 -2.47
CA THR A 205 -2.84 -10.50 -1.39
C THR A 205 -4.24 -11.04 -1.66
N PRO A 206 -4.56 -12.25 -1.19
CA PRO A 206 -5.93 -12.73 -1.22
C PRO A 206 -6.87 -11.80 -0.44
N PHE A 207 -8.02 -11.50 -1.03
CA PHE A 207 -9.11 -10.77 -0.39
C PHE A 207 -10.16 -11.78 0.08
N THR A 208 -10.06 -12.22 1.34
CA THR A 208 -10.93 -13.25 1.90
C THR A 208 -11.87 -12.66 2.96
N LEU A 209 -13.15 -12.52 2.58
CA LEU A 209 -14.20 -12.10 3.52
C LEU A 209 -14.78 -13.29 4.24
N SER A 210 -14.49 -13.39 5.53
CA SER A 210 -15.05 -14.41 6.43
C SER A 210 -16.57 -14.30 6.47
N GLY A 211 -17.25 -15.41 6.18
CA GLY A 211 -18.70 -15.48 6.08
C GLY A 211 -19.28 -15.32 4.67
N ALA A 212 -18.48 -14.91 3.68
CA ALA A 212 -18.89 -14.79 2.27
C ALA A 212 -17.95 -15.53 1.32
N MET A 213 -16.67 -15.16 1.30
CA MET A 213 -15.66 -15.70 0.38
C MET A 213 -14.76 -16.73 1.06
N ALA A 214 -14.90 -16.92 2.35
CA ALA A 214 -14.14 -17.83 3.19
C ALA A 214 -15.00 -18.34 4.35
N PRO A 215 -14.56 -19.39 5.09
CA PRO A 215 -15.26 -19.84 6.29
C PRO A 215 -15.56 -18.69 7.26
N VAL A 216 -16.70 -18.79 7.97
CA VAL A 216 -17.10 -17.77 8.95
C VAL A 216 -16.15 -17.67 10.15
N THR A 217 -15.31 -18.67 10.37
CA THR A 217 -14.30 -18.67 11.42
C THR A 217 -13.00 -18.04 10.95
N LEU A 218 -12.41 -17.15 11.74
CA LEU A 218 -11.16 -16.47 11.37
C LEU A 218 -9.99 -17.44 11.09
N PRO A 219 -9.74 -18.52 11.89
CA PRO A 219 -8.69 -19.47 11.54
C PRO A 219 -8.90 -20.13 10.18
N GLY A 220 -10.15 -20.48 9.83
CA GLY A 220 -10.49 -21.04 8.53
C GLY A 220 -10.25 -20.03 7.38
N ALA A 221 -10.66 -18.79 7.57
CA ALA A 221 -10.45 -17.73 6.58
C ALA A 221 -8.96 -17.42 6.36
N VAL A 222 -8.16 -17.33 7.43
CA VAL A 222 -6.71 -17.12 7.34
C VAL A 222 -5.98 -18.32 6.75
N MET A 223 -6.45 -19.55 7.04
CA MET A 223 -5.91 -20.76 6.41
C MET A 223 -6.14 -20.75 4.89
N GLN A 224 -7.35 -20.41 4.43
CA GLN A 224 -7.67 -20.27 3.01
C GLN A 224 -6.85 -19.17 2.36
N GLN A 225 -6.79 -17.95 2.95
CA GLN A 225 -5.94 -16.86 2.51
C GLN A 225 -4.49 -17.30 2.32
N THR A 226 -3.96 -18.02 3.31
CA THR A 226 -2.58 -18.50 3.28
C THR A 226 -2.37 -19.50 2.14
N ALA A 227 -3.28 -20.42 1.93
CA ALA A 227 -3.19 -21.40 0.84
C ALA A 227 -3.21 -20.72 -0.54
N GLU A 228 -4.12 -19.77 -0.76
CA GLU A 228 -4.19 -18.97 -2.00
C GLU A 228 -2.92 -18.16 -2.21
N GLY A 229 -2.44 -17.45 -1.18
CA GLY A 229 -1.23 -16.64 -1.25
C GLY A 229 0.03 -17.47 -1.57
N LEU A 230 0.22 -18.57 -0.86
CA LEU A 230 1.38 -19.44 -1.07
C LEU A 230 1.38 -20.11 -2.44
N ALA A 231 0.22 -20.49 -2.98
CA ALA A 231 0.14 -21.12 -4.30
C ALA A 231 0.64 -20.18 -5.41
N ALA A 232 0.26 -18.91 -5.40
CA ALA A 232 0.79 -17.94 -6.34
C ALA A 232 2.27 -17.63 -6.08
N ILE A 233 2.72 -17.51 -4.83
CA ILE A 233 4.14 -17.33 -4.48
C ILE A 233 4.97 -18.49 -5.02
N VAL A 234 4.52 -19.74 -4.87
CA VAL A 234 5.19 -20.92 -5.44
C VAL A 234 5.32 -20.81 -6.96
N LEU A 235 4.24 -20.46 -7.66
CA LEU A 235 4.31 -20.23 -9.12
C LEU A 235 5.39 -19.20 -9.46
N LEU A 236 5.44 -18.06 -8.78
CA LEU A 236 6.42 -17.01 -9.05
C LEU A 236 7.86 -17.48 -8.77
N GLN A 237 8.08 -18.31 -7.75
CA GLN A 237 9.40 -18.90 -7.47
C GLN A 237 9.79 -20.02 -8.46
N VAL A 238 8.83 -20.70 -9.06
CA VAL A 238 9.09 -21.64 -10.18
C VAL A 238 9.45 -20.87 -11.45
N VAL A 239 8.78 -19.75 -11.70
CA VAL A 239 9.07 -18.85 -12.84
C VAL A 239 10.45 -18.23 -12.73
N ASN A 240 10.81 -17.71 -11.55
CA ASN A 240 12.12 -17.11 -11.27
C ASN A 240 12.46 -17.30 -9.80
N ALA A 241 13.35 -18.24 -9.50
CA ALA A 241 13.78 -18.52 -8.14
C ALA A 241 14.50 -17.31 -7.53
N GLY A 242 14.05 -16.86 -6.37
CA GLY A 242 14.56 -15.66 -5.72
C GLY A 242 13.84 -14.37 -6.14
N ALA A 243 12.82 -14.42 -6.98
CA ALA A 243 11.99 -13.25 -7.29
C ALA A 243 11.39 -12.65 -6.01
N PRO A 244 11.46 -11.31 -5.82
CA PRO A 244 10.97 -10.67 -4.61
C PRO A 244 9.45 -10.70 -4.55
N VAL A 245 8.90 -11.27 -3.48
CA VAL A 245 7.46 -11.37 -3.24
C VAL A 245 7.10 -10.88 -1.85
N ILE A 246 5.85 -10.46 -1.68
CA ILE A 246 5.29 -10.07 -0.40
C ILE A 246 4.06 -10.93 -0.13
N TYR A 247 4.01 -11.57 1.04
CA TYR A 247 2.83 -12.27 1.51
C TYR A 247 1.80 -11.25 2.01
N GLY A 248 0.67 -11.19 1.34
CA GLY A 248 -0.39 -10.23 1.61
C GLY A 248 -1.51 -10.79 2.48
N SER A 249 -2.04 -9.95 3.36
CA SER A 249 -3.19 -10.21 4.20
C SER A 249 -4.25 -9.14 3.98
N PHE A 250 -5.46 -9.56 3.64
CA PHE A 250 -6.63 -8.67 3.56
C PHE A 250 -7.92 -9.41 3.97
N THR A 251 -7.81 -10.28 4.97
CA THR A 251 -8.94 -10.99 5.55
C THR A 251 -9.67 -10.10 6.54
N SER A 252 -10.97 -9.94 6.36
CA SER A 252 -11.90 -9.33 7.29
C SER A 252 -13.19 -10.17 7.39
N ASN A 253 -14.22 -9.65 8.01
CA ASN A 253 -15.54 -10.28 8.07
C ASN A 253 -16.56 -9.50 7.26
N VAL A 254 -17.66 -10.15 6.95
CA VAL A 254 -18.88 -9.50 6.45
C VAL A 254 -19.72 -9.06 7.64
N ASP A 255 -20.38 -7.93 7.56
CA ASP A 255 -21.55 -7.67 8.39
C ASP A 255 -22.69 -8.59 7.94
N MET A 256 -23.05 -9.56 8.76
CA MET A 256 -24.04 -10.58 8.40
C MET A 256 -25.46 -10.03 8.22
N LYS A 257 -25.71 -8.77 8.57
CA LYS A 257 -27.01 -8.13 8.38
C LYS A 257 -27.12 -7.41 7.04
N SER A 258 -26.09 -6.66 6.66
CA SER A 258 -26.08 -5.87 5.42
C SER A 258 -25.37 -6.58 4.26
N GLY A 259 -24.53 -7.57 4.53
CA GLY A 259 -23.67 -8.21 3.54
C GLY A 259 -22.44 -7.39 3.17
N SER A 260 -22.24 -6.20 3.77
CA SER A 260 -21.13 -5.31 3.47
C SER A 260 -19.83 -5.76 4.14
N PRO A 261 -18.68 -5.55 3.51
CA PRO A 261 -17.40 -5.77 4.16
C PRO A 261 -17.23 -4.85 5.38
N ALA A 262 -16.82 -5.42 6.51
CA ALA A 262 -16.55 -4.68 7.74
C ALA A 262 -15.04 -4.58 7.96
N PHE A 263 -14.53 -3.37 8.22
CA PHE A 263 -13.12 -3.07 8.43
C PHE A 263 -12.90 -2.27 9.72
N GLY A 264 -11.68 -2.30 10.26
CA GLY A 264 -11.39 -1.71 11.56
C GLY A 264 -12.02 -2.47 12.73
N THR A 265 -12.48 -3.70 12.48
CA THR A 265 -13.14 -4.58 13.43
C THR A 265 -12.14 -5.42 14.23
N PRO A 266 -12.55 -5.99 15.40
CA PRO A 266 -11.73 -6.95 16.12
C PRO A 266 -11.31 -8.15 15.26
N GLU A 267 -12.18 -8.59 14.34
CA GLU A 267 -11.92 -9.68 13.40
C GLU A 267 -10.81 -9.33 12.44
N TYR A 268 -10.84 -8.12 11.83
CA TYR A 268 -9.80 -7.63 10.96
C TYR A 268 -8.44 -7.54 11.68
N MET A 269 -8.43 -7.00 12.91
CA MET A 269 -7.22 -6.92 13.72
C MET A 269 -6.61 -8.30 14.00
N ARG A 270 -7.44 -9.26 14.44
CA ARG A 270 -7.01 -10.64 14.72
C ARG A 270 -6.50 -11.35 13.47
N ALA A 271 -7.21 -11.22 12.35
CA ALA A 271 -6.78 -11.81 11.07
C ALA A 271 -5.43 -11.26 10.62
N THR A 272 -5.21 -9.94 10.76
CA THR A 272 -3.92 -9.30 10.48
C THR A 272 -2.80 -9.84 11.37
N GLN A 273 -3.05 -10.01 12.68
CA GLN A 273 -2.07 -10.56 13.63
C GLN A 273 -1.75 -12.03 13.34
N MET A 274 -2.76 -12.85 13.03
CA MET A 274 -2.56 -14.24 12.62
C MET A 274 -1.74 -14.32 11.32
N SER A 275 -2.04 -13.49 10.35
CA SER A 275 -1.28 -13.41 9.09
C SER A 275 0.17 -12.98 9.33
N GLY A 276 0.42 -12.09 10.30
CA GLY A 276 1.77 -11.72 10.72
C GLY A 276 2.57 -12.91 11.30
N GLN A 277 1.90 -13.81 12.02
CA GLN A 277 2.53 -15.05 12.49
C GLN A 277 2.86 -15.98 11.32
N MET A 278 1.94 -16.13 10.36
CA MET A 278 2.18 -16.93 9.15
C MET A 278 3.32 -16.37 8.30
N ALA A 279 3.37 -15.05 8.09
CA ALA A 279 4.47 -14.40 7.38
C ALA A 279 5.84 -14.71 8.01
N ARG A 280 5.95 -14.60 9.34
CA ARG A 280 7.17 -14.96 10.07
C ARG A 280 7.50 -16.45 9.99
N PHE A 281 6.49 -17.33 10.04
CA PHE A 281 6.69 -18.76 9.88
C PHE A 281 7.29 -19.12 8.52
N TYR A 282 6.84 -18.45 7.44
CA TYR A 282 7.36 -18.64 6.08
C TYR A 282 8.56 -17.74 5.76
N ASN A 283 9.02 -16.91 6.70
CA ASN A 283 10.11 -15.94 6.50
C ASN A 283 9.87 -15.00 5.30
N LEU A 284 8.64 -14.54 5.14
CA LEU A 284 8.22 -13.63 4.07
C LEU A 284 7.90 -12.23 4.62
N PRO A 285 8.16 -11.16 3.86
CA PRO A 285 7.62 -9.85 4.18
C PRO A 285 6.08 -9.86 4.19
N LEU A 286 5.49 -9.13 5.13
CA LEU A 286 4.04 -9.02 5.27
C LEU A 286 3.51 -7.73 4.66
N ARG A 287 2.41 -7.84 3.92
CA ARG A 287 1.54 -6.72 3.54
C ARG A 287 0.20 -6.81 4.27
N SER A 288 -0.28 -5.69 4.82
CA SER A 288 -1.65 -5.51 5.33
C SER A 288 -2.16 -4.10 4.98
N SER A 289 -3.21 -3.61 5.63
CA SER A 289 -3.85 -2.35 5.23
C SER A 289 -4.35 -1.54 6.41
N ASN A 290 -4.38 -0.20 6.22
CA ASN A 290 -5.26 0.67 6.95
C ASN A 290 -6.62 0.69 6.23
N ALA A 291 -7.62 -0.01 6.75
CA ALA A 291 -8.93 -0.11 6.14
C ALA A 291 -10.03 0.29 7.14
N CYS A 292 -10.99 1.06 6.66
CA CYS A 292 -12.17 1.45 7.42
C CYS A 292 -13.46 1.28 6.61
N ALA A 293 -14.58 1.05 7.27
CA ALA A 293 -15.91 0.95 6.67
C ALA A 293 -16.69 2.26 6.70
N ALA A 294 -16.25 3.23 7.50
CA ALA A 294 -16.91 4.52 7.67
C ALA A 294 -17.14 5.25 6.34
N ASN A 295 -18.30 5.90 6.23
CA ASN A 295 -18.71 6.64 5.03
C ASN A 295 -18.29 8.12 5.04
N TYR A 296 -17.76 8.61 6.15
CA TYR A 296 -17.40 10.01 6.35
C TYR A 296 -16.13 10.12 7.22
N PRO A 297 -15.32 11.19 7.06
CA PRO A 297 -14.13 11.41 7.89
C PRO A 297 -14.51 11.94 9.28
N ASP A 298 -15.11 11.09 10.10
CA ASP A 298 -15.55 11.36 11.47
C ASP A 298 -14.81 10.50 12.51
N SER A 299 -15.35 10.43 13.72
CA SER A 299 -14.79 9.61 14.79
C SER A 299 -14.78 8.12 14.46
N GLN A 300 -15.79 7.59 13.72
CA GLN A 300 -15.79 6.18 13.29
C GLN A 300 -14.60 5.90 12.39
N SER A 301 -14.38 6.72 11.39
CA SER A 301 -13.23 6.55 10.47
C SER A 301 -11.90 6.64 11.22
N ALA A 302 -11.81 7.47 12.25
CA ALA A 302 -10.60 7.63 13.05
C ALA A 302 -10.27 6.37 13.87
N TRP A 303 -11.25 5.82 14.63
CA TRP A 303 -10.96 4.62 15.44
C TRP A 303 -10.78 3.36 14.60
N GLU A 304 -11.54 3.18 13.50
CA GLU A 304 -11.35 2.04 12.59
C GLU A 304 -9.94 2.06 11.97
N SER A 305 -9.45 3.24 11.56
CA SER A 305 -8.07 3.42 11.08
C SER A 305 -7.05 3.18 12.18
N ALA A 306 -7.25 3.74 13.36
CA ALA A 306 -6.34 3.52 14.48
C ALA A 306 -6.20 2.03 14.81
N PHE A 307 -7.30 1.29 14.88
CA PHE A 307 -7.28 -0.16 15.14
C PHE A 307 -6.60 -0.94 14.01
N SER A 308 -6.88 -0.61 12.75
CA SER A 308 -6.23 -1.23 11.59
C SER A 308 -4.72 -0.99 11.61
N LEU A 309 -4.29 0.24 11.88
CA LEU A 309 -2.86 0.60 11.95
C LEU A 309 -2.16 -0.08 13.14
N TRP A 310 -2.78 -0.10 14.33
CA TRP A 310 -2.21 -0.82 15.48
C TRP A 310 -2.11 -2.33 15.25
N ALA A 311 -3.05 -2.92 14.51
CA ALA A 311 -2.94 -4.32 14.09
C ALA A 311 -1.73 -4.52 13.17
N CYS A 312 -1.47 -3.60 12.24
CA CYS A 312 -0.28 -3.62 11.38
C CYS A 312 1.01 -3.51 12.19
N VAL A 313 1.08 -2.60 13.18
CA VAL A 313 2.24 -2.47 14.07
C VAL A 313 2.49 -3.75 14.86
N SER A 314 1.46 -4.27 15.53
CA SER A 314 1.57 -5.48 16.37
C SER A 314 1.88 -6.75 15.57
N SER A 315 1.50 -6.81 14.30
CA SER A 315 1.81 -7.92 13.40
C SER A 315 3.18 -7.79 12.71
N ARG A 316 3.88 -6.68 12.88
CA ARG A 316 5.13 -6.34 12.18
C ARG A 316 4.96 -6.31 10.66
N THR A 317 3.91 -5.64 10.20
CA THR A 317 3.64 -5.48 8.78
C THR A 317 4.72 -4.64 8.11
N ASN A 318 5.28 -5.11 7.00
CA ASN A 318 6.32 -4.40 6.25
C ASN A 318 5.75 -3.37 5.28
N VAL A 319 4.59 -3.66 4.68
CA VAL A 319 3.94 -2.75 3.73
C VAL A 319 2.47 -2.58 4.12
N VAL A 320 2.11 -1.38 4.54
CA VAL A 320 0.74 -1.02 4.91
C VAL A 320 0.08 -0.28 3.75
N TYR A 321 -0.85 -0.94 3.08
CA TYR A 321 -1.63 -0.34 2.00
C TYR A 321 -2.76 0.52 2.55
N HIS A 322 -3.29 1.39 1.70
CA HIS A 322 -4.43 2.25 2.02
C HIS A 322 -4.20 3.12 3.26
N SER A 323 -2.92 3.45 3.52
CA SER A 323 -2.53 4.11 4.76
C SER A 323 -3.14 5.49 4.92
N ALA A 324 -3.52 6.17 3.83
CA ALA A 324 -4.16 7.48 3.87
C ALA A 324 -5.28 7.58 2.83
N GLY A 325 -6.47 8.05 3.25
CA GLY A 325 -7.57 8.46 2.39
C GLY A 325 -8.67 7.43 2.15
N TRP A 326 -8.63 6.23 2.74
CA TRP A 326 -9.61 5.16 2.51
C TRP A 326 -10.91 5.39 3.28
N LEU A 327 -12.05 5.33 2.59
CA LEU A 327 -13.41 5.34 3.13
C LEU A 327 -14.32 4.30 2.44
N GLU A 328 -15.50 4.07 2.99
CA GLU A 328 -16.58 3.24 2.44
C GLU A 328 -16.14 1.80 2.11
N GLY A 329 -15.28 1.19 2.93
CA GLY A 329 -14.77 -0.15 2.62
C GLY A 329 -14.00 -0.25 1.29
N GLY A 330 -13.48 0.86 0.77
CA GLY A 330 -12.72 0.93 -0.48
C GLY A 330 -13.46 1.51 -1.67
N LEU A 331 -14.65 2.06 -1.47
CA LEU A 331 -15.43 2.66 -2.55
C LEU A 331 -15.20 4.16 -2.72
N CYS A 332 -14.52 4.81 -1.75
CA CYS A 332 -14.26 6.25 -1.80
C CYS A 332 -12.87 6.60 -1.28
N ALA A 333 -12.17 7.51 -1.99
CA ALA A 333 -11.00 8.22 -1.50
C ALA A 333 -11.41 9.61 -1.02
N SER A 334 -11.07 9.97 0.23
CA SER A 334 -11.40 11.29 0.78
C SER A 334 -10.14 12.14 0.94
N TYR A 335 -10.22 13.40 0.50
CA TYR A 335 -9.16 14.38 0.64
C TYR A 335 -8.89 14.70 2.12
N GLU A 336 -9.94 14.95 2.90
CA GLU A 336 -9.81 15.22 4.33
C GLU A 336 -9.27 14.01 5.09
N LYS A 337 -9.81 12.82 4.78
CA LYS A 337 -9.34 11.56 5.39
C LYS A 337 -7.86 11.32 5.08
N PHE A 338 -7.39 11.66 3.88
CA PHE A 338 -5.99 11.54 3.51
C PHE A 338 -5.10 12.34 4.45
N VAL A 339 -5.44 13.60 4.71
CA VAL A 339 -4.69 14.48 5.62
C VAL A 339 -4.79 14.00 7.07
N MET A 340 -5.99 13.58 7.52
CA MET A 340 -6.20 13.05 8.87
C MET A 340 -5.39 11.77 9.12
N ASP A 341 -5.36 10.86 8.14
CA ASP A 341 -4.54 9.65 8.24
C ASP A 341 -3.05 9.99 8.25
N CYS A 342 -2.58 10.95 7.45
CA CYS A 342 -1.17 11.39 7.47
C CYS A 342 -0.75 11.93 8.84
N GLU A 343 -1.61 12.67 9.53
CA GLU A 343 -1.36 13.05 10.93
C GLU A 343 -1.19 11.81 11.83
N THR A 344 -2.10 10.84 11.72
CA THR A 344 -2.03 9.59 12.49
C THR A 344 -0.75 8.82 12.18
N LEU A 345 -0.36 8.71 10.90
CA LEU A 345 0.86 8.03 10.50
C LEU A 345 2.11 8.72 11.05
N GLN A 346 2.17 10.05 11.04
CA GLN A 346 3.32 10.76 11.60
C GLN A 346 3.43 10.58 13.12
N GLN A 347 2.30 10.58 13.84
CA GLN A 347 2.27 10.25 15.28
C GLN A 347 2.79 8.82 15.53
N MET A 348 2.36 7.84 14.72
CA MET A 348 2.83 6.45 14.84
C MET A 348 4.32 6.31 14.52
N ILE A 349 4.81 6.99 13.48
CA ILE A 349 6.24 7.01 13.15
C ILE A 349 7.03 7.60 14.32
N HIS A 350 6.59 8.69 14.90
CA HIS A 350 7.24 9.29 16.08
C HIS A 350 7.21 8.34 17.29
N TYR A 351 6.06 7.72 17.56
CA TYR A 351 5.93 6.71 18.62
C TYR A 351 6.89 5.53 18.47
N MET A 352 7.16 5.09 17.24
CA MET A 352 8.05 3.95 16.95
C MET A 352 9.54 4.33 17.00
N GLN A 353 9.90 5.61 17.19
CA GLN A 353 11.30 5.98 17.37
C GLN A 353 11.83 5.43 18.71
N PRO A 354 13.10 4.97 18.75
CA PRO A 354 13.68 4.49 19.98
C PRO A 354 13.81 5.63 21.01
N VAL A 355 13.47 5.33 22.26
CA VAL A 355 13.71 6.25 23.37
C VAL A 355 15.19 6.18 23.76
N THR A 356 15.85 7.33 23.81
CA THR A 356 17.24 7.44 24.28
C THR A 356 17.28 7.62 25.80
N THR A 357 18.37 7.16 26.43
CA THR A 357 18.53 7.22 27.89
C THR A 357 19.94 7.70 28.26
N SER A 358 20.46 8.67 27.50
CA SER A 358 21.73 9.32 27.85
C SER A 358 21.63 10.11 29.16
N ALA A 359 22.72 10.51 29.74
CA ALA A 359 22.71 11.37 30.93
C ALA A 359 21.95 12.69 30.69
N GLY A 360 22.02 13.23 29.47
CA GLY A 360 21.24 14.39 29.05
C GLY A 360 19.73 14.11 28.96
N ASP A 361 19.33 12.90 28.52
CA ASP A 361 17.91 12.52 28.45
C ASP A 361 17.33 12.25 29.84
N LEU A 362 18.10 11.67 30.75
CA LEU A 362 17.70 11.45 32.15
C LEU A 362 17.62 12.72 32.95
N ALA A 363 18.30 13.80 32.52
CA ALA A 363 18.22 15.16 33.02
C ALA A 363 18.33 15.29 34.58
N PHE A 364 19.14 14.44 35.19
CA PHE A 364 19.26 14.39 36.66
C PHE A 364 19.69 15.74 37.26
N GLU A 365 20.61 16.45 36.62
CA GLU A 365 21.08 17.77 37.04
C GLU A 365 19.91 18.79 37.03
N ALA A 366 19.10 18.82 35.98
CA ALA A 366 17.92 19.68 35.93
C ALA A 366 16.90 19.35 37.04
N ILE A 367 16.72 18.05 37.34
CA ILE A 367 15.85 17.60 38.45
C ILE A 367 16.41 18.11 39.80
N ARG A 368 17.73 17.99 39.99
CA ARG A 368 18.40 18.47 41.23
C ARG A 368 18.28 19.97 41.40
N ASP A 369 18.48 20.72 40.30
CA ASP A 369 18.47 22.18 40.34
C ASP A 369 17.07 22.75 40.58
N VAL A 370 16.02 22.14 40.04
CA VAL A 370 14.63 22.50 40.29
C VAL A 370 14.17 22.10 41.69
N GLY A 371 14.59 20.96 42.16
CA GLY A 371 14.22 20.43 43.46
C GLY A 371 12.72 20.17 43.66
N PRO A 372 12.29 19.80 44.89
CA PRO A 372 10.89 19.56 45.18
C PRO A 372 10.04 20.85 45.03
N THR A 373 8.88 20.73 44.36
CA THR A 373 7.89 21.82 44.16
C THR A 373 8.29 22.93 43.16
N GLY A 374 9.44 22.86 42.52
CA GLY A 374 9.81 23.81 41.45
C GLY A 374 9.15 23.50 40.12
N HIS A 375 9.54 24.23 39.08
CA HIS A 375 9.06 24.00 37.70
C HIS A 375 10.21 24.08 36.71
N PHE A 376 10.08 23.38 35.56
CA PHE A 376 11.16 23.19 34.60
C PHE A 376 11.21 24.23 33.47
N PHE A 377 10.22 25.13 33.34
CA PHE A 377 10.12 26.04 32.18
C PHE A 377 11.35 26.93 31.96
N GLY A 378 12.05 27.30 33.03
CA GLY A 378 13.25 28.17 32.94
C GLY A 378 14.59 27.42 32.99
N THR A 379 14.60 26.09 33.03
CA THR A 379 15.85 25.33 33.03
C THR A 379 16.52 25.33 31.68
N GLU A 380 17.84 25.33 31.65
CA GLU A 380 18.64 25.22 30.44
C GLU A 380 18.23 23.97 29.63
N HIS A 381 18.03 22.85 30.30
CA HIS A 381 17.57 21.59 29.68
C HIS A 381 16.26 21.75 28.91
N THR A 382 15.28 22.50 29.44
CA THR A 382 14.01 22.77 28.76
C THR A 382 14.21 23.77 27.60
N LEU A 383 14.95 24.86 27.84
CA LEU A 383 15.20 25.91 26.84
C LEU A 383 15.93 25.39 25.60
N GLU A 384 16.82 24.43 25.74
CA GLU A 384 17.50 23.78 24.62
C GLU A 384 16.61 22.84 23.79
N ARG A 385 15.51 22.32 24.37
CA ARG A 385 14.77 21.18 23.82
C ARG A 385 13.29 21.46 23.54
N TYR A 386 12.72 22.54 24.04
CA TYR A 386 11.26 22.77 23.98
C TYR A 386 10.66 22.74 22.57
N GLU A 387 11.43 23.06 21.55
CA GLU A 387 10.97 23.03 20.15
C GLU A 387 11.01 21.62 19.54
N THR A 388 11.86 20.72 20.08
CA THR A 388 12.15 19.41 19.44
C THR A 388 11.81 18.20 20.32
N ALA A 389 11.57 18.42 21.64
CA ALA A 389 11.35 17.33 22.60
C ALA A 389 10.04 16.55 22.36
N PHE A 390 9.04 17.20 21.79
CA PHE A 390 7.71 16.64 21.62
C PHE A 390 7.29 16.65 20.15
N TYR A 391 6.41 15.70 19.80
CA TYR A 391 5.78 15.70 18.50
C TYR A 391 4.98 17.00 18.29
N ALA A 392 5.20 17.66 17.17
CA ALA A 392 4.46 18.84 16.75
C ALA A 392 3.39 18.45 15.72
N PRO A 393 2.10 18.44 16.06
CA PRO A 393 1.04 18.09 15.12
C PRO A 393 0.86 19.19 14.07
N PHE A 394 0.56 18.79 12.83
CA PHE A 394 0.19 19.73 11.78
C PHE A 394 -1.34 19.89 11.65
N LEU A 395 -2.12 18.94 12.19
CA LEU A 395 -3.59 18.92 12.12
C LEU A 395 -4.27 19.01 13.49
N SER A 396 -3.74 18.29 14.52
CA SER A 396 -4.35 18.26 15.85
C SER A 396 -4.28 19.63 16.52
N ASP A 397 -5.35 20.03 17.21
CA ASP A 397 -5.43 21.27 17.99
C ASP A 397 -5.43 20.93 19.49
N TRP A 398 -4.40 21.39 20.20
CA TRP A 398 -4.22 21.21 21.65
C TRP A 398 -4.49 22.49 22.46
N SER A 399 -5.11 23.49 21.83
CA SER A 399 -5.51 24.69 22.57
C SER A 399 -6.60 24.39 23.61
N ASN A 400 -6.69 25.23 24.63
CA ASN A 400 -7.82 25.17 25.55
C ASN A 400 -9.13 25.53 24.83
N PHE A 401 -10.26 25.28 25.49
CA PHE A 401 -11.59 25.47 24.91
C PHE A 401 -11.83 26.91 24.45
N GLU A 402 -11.46 27.89 25.27
CA GLU A 402 -11.67 29.30 24.99
C GLU A 402 -10.89 29.76 23.74
N ASN A 403 -9.64 29.39 23.65
CA ASN A 403 -8.83 29.69 22.46
C ASN A 403 -9.33 28.98 21.22
N TRP A 404 -9.84 27.74 21.33
CA TRP A 404 -10.48 27.03 20.23
C TRP A 404 -11.78 27.69 19.77
N GLU A 405 -12.62 28.14 20.72
CA GLU A 405 -13.85 28.89 20.46
C GLU A 405 -13.57 30.24 19.78
N ASP A 406 -12.61 31.00 20.27
CA ASP A 406 -12.17 32.28 19.70
C ASP A 406 -11.67 32.15 18.26
N ARG A 407 -11.10 30.98 17.89
CA ARG A 407 -10.68 30.65 16.51
C ARG A 407 -11.83 30.13 15.65
N GLY A 408 -13.07 30.11 16.12
CA GLY A 408 -14.27 29.73 15.39
C GLY A 408 -14.63 28.26 15.47
N SER A 409 -14.19 27.53 16.49
CA SER A 409 -14.56 26.13 16.78
C SER A 409 -14.38 25.18 15.59
N ILE A 410 -13.28 25.37 14.82
CA ILE A 410 -13.03 24.66 13.57
C ILE A 410 -12.74 23.17 13.85
N GLN A 411 -13.54 22.29 13.28
CA GLN A 411 -13.42 20.84 13.43
C GLN A 411 -12.28 20.25 12.60
N THR A 412 -11.82 19.06 12.96
CA THR A 412 -10.68 18.38 12.29
C THR A 412 -10.85 18.23 10.78
N PRO A 413 -12.00 17.78 10.22
CA PRO A 413 -12.15 17.69 8.78
C PRO A 413 -12.06 19.06 8.08
N GLN A 414 -12.55 20.13 8.72
CA GLN A 414 -12.46 21.50 8.16
C GLN A 414 -11.01 22.02 8.15
N ARG A 415 -10.20 21.69 9.16
CA ARG A 415 -8.76 21.98 9.14
C ARG A 415 -8.06 21.20 8.05
N ALA A 416 -8.36 19.90 7.93
CA ALA A 416 -7.80 19.04 6.88
C ALA A 416 -8.15 19.56 5.47
N ASN A 417 -9.38 20.06 5.27
CA ASN A 417 -9.81 20.67 4.00
C ASN A 417 -8.95 21.88 3.61
N LYS A 418 -8.64 22.77 4.56
CA LYS A 418 -7.74 23.91 4.29
C LYS A 418 -6.34 23.44 3.93
N ILE A 419 -5.83 22.44 4.64
CA ILE A 419 -4.46 21.92 4.44
C ILE A 419 -4.30 21.29 3.07
N TRP A 420 -5.19 20.38 2.64
CA TRP A 420 -5.01 19.75 1.33
C TRP A 420 -5.14 20.77 0.18
N LYS A 421 -6.01 21.77 0.31
CA LYS A 421 -6.14 22.85 -0.69
C LYS A 421 -4.86 23.67 -0.80
N GLN A 422 -4.26 24.02 0.33
CA GLN A 422 -2.98 24.73 0.34
C GLN A 422 -1.88 23.89 -0.29
N ILE A 423 -1.76 22.61 0.07
CA ILE A 423 -0.76 21.72 -0.52
C ILE A 423 -0.90 21.65 -2.04
N LEU A 424 -2.12 21.53 -2.56
CA LEU A 424 -2.35 21.47 -4.01
C LEU A 424 -2.05 22.79 -4.73
N ALA A 425 -2.31 23.93 -4.07
CA ALA A 425 -2.02 25.25 -4.62
C ALA A 425 -0.51 25.56 -4.68
N GLU A 426 0.25 25.04 -3.73
CA GLU A 426 1.70 25.24 -3.60
C GLU A 426 2.54 24.10 -4.19
N PHE A 427 1.90 23.12 -4.82
CA PHE A 427 2.57 21.91 -5.29
C PHE A 427 3.56 22.18 -6.41
N GLU A 428 4.80 21.77 -6.19
CA GLU A 428 5.85 21.73 -7.22
C GLU A 428 6.19 20.25 -7.52
N PRO A 429 6.16 19.84 -8.81
CA PRO A 429 6.49 18.47 -9.18
C PRO A 429 8.00 18.21 -8.96
N PRO A 430 8.36 16.98 -8.54
CA PRO A 430 9.76 16.62 -8.43
C PRO A 430 10.45 16.67 -9.79
N PRO A 431 11.76 17.05 -9.84
CA PRO A 431 12.48 17.20 -11.08
C PRO A 431 12.54 15.89 -11.88
N ILE A 432 12.46 16.01 -13.18
CA ILE A 432 12.69 14.94 -14.16
C ILE A 432 13.45 15.53 -15.34
N ASP A 433 14.44 14.80 -15.84
CA ASP A 433 15.22 15.22 -17.00
C ASP A 433 14.30 15.47 -18.20
N PRO A 434 14.43 16.61 -18.90
CA PRO A 434 13.59 16.94 -20.06
C PRO A 434 13.62 15.86 -21.15
N SER A 435 14.78 15.24 -21.42
CA SER A 435 14.90 14.20 -22.44
C SER A 435 14.15 12.94 -22.05
N ILE A 436 14.17 12.55 -20.77
CA ILE A 436 13.38 11.43 -20.22
C ILE A 436 11.89 11.74 -20.34
N ARG A 437 11.49 12.97 -20.02
CA ARG A 437 10.09 13.40 -20.16
C ARG A 437 9.61 13.33 -21.60
N GLU A 438 10.42 13.78 -22.57
CA GLU A 438 10.11 13.71 -24.00
C GLU A 438 10.00 12.24 -24.47
N GLU A 439 10.93 11.38 -24.05
CA GLU A 439 10.88 9.94 -24.38
C GLU A 439 9.62 9.27 -23.82
N LEU A 440 9.25 9.55 -22.55
CA LEU A 440 7.99 9.07 -21.96
C LEU A 440 6.77 9.55 -22.75
N GLN A 441 6.73 10.83 -23.14
CA GLN A 441 5.62 11.39 -23.93
C GLN A 441 5.52 10.71 -25.29
N ALA A 442 6.65 10.52 -25.96
CA ALA A 442 6.71 9.85 -27.27
C ALA A 442 6.23 8.39 -27.16
N PHE A 443 6.65 7.66 -26.11
CA PHE A 443 6.19 6.30 -25.86
C PHE A 443 4.67 6.26 -25.65
N VAL A 444 4.14 7.10 -24.75
CA VAL A 444 2.70 7.16 -24.46
C VAL A 444 1.89 7.50 -25.72
N ALA A 445 2.34 8.50 -26.52
CA ALA A 445 1.68 8.87 -27.76
C ALA A 445 1.63 7.71 -28.75
N LYS A 446 2.76 7.04 -28.98
CA LYS A 446 2.87 5.87 -29.84
C LYS A 446 1.93 4.75 -29.40
N ARG A 447 1.93 4.39 -28.09
CA ARG A 447 1.07 3.31 -27.58
C ARG A 447 -0.42 3.65 -27.70
N LYS A 448 -0.80 4.92 -27.56
CA LYS A 448 -2.17 5.39 -27.79
C LYS A 448 -2.60 5.28 -29.27
N GLU A 449 -1.71 5.63 -30.21
CA GLU A 449 -1.95 5.45 -31.64
C GLU A 449 -2.14 3.97 -32.02
N GLU A 450 -1.42 3.07 -31.33
CA GLU A 450 -1.56 1.62 -31.48
C GLU A 450 -2.84 1.05 -30.81
N GLY A 451 -3.62 1.88 -30.10
CA GLY A 451 -4.88 1.51 -29.42
C GLY A 451 -4.73 1.13 -27.95
N GLY A 452 -3.51 1.18 -27.40
CA GLY A 452 -3.23 0.83 -25.99
C GLY A 452 -3.27 -0.67 -25.74
N ALA A 453 -3.91 -1.08 -24.64
CA ALA A 453 -4.04 -2.49 -24.25
C ALA A 453 -5.51 -2.96 -24.38
N PRO A 454 -5.75 -4.27 -24.61
CA PRO A 454 -7.08 -4.84 -24.64
C PRO A 454 -7.86 -4.57 -23.34
N THR A 455 -9.18 -4.43 -23.46
CA THR A 455 -10.08 -4.27 -22.31
C THR A 455 -10.72 -5.59 -21.87
N ASP A 456 -10.68 -6.59 -22.72
CA ASP A 456 -11.25 -7.93 -22.52
C ASP A 456 -10.13 -8.94 -22.26
N PHE A 457 -10.40 -9.89 -21.35
CA PHE A 457 -9.47 -10.95 -20.93
C PHE A 457 -10.09 -12.34 -21.09
#